data_fdc7f646092710600b4a550599353e40
#
_entry.id   fdc7f646092710600b4a550599353e40
#
_cell.length_a   1.000
_cell.length_b   1.000
_cell.length_c   1.000
_cell.angle_alpha   90.00
_cell.angle_beta   90.00
_cell.angle_gamma   90.00
#
_symmetry.space_group_name_H-M   'P 1'
#
loop_
_entity.id
_entity.type
_entity.pdbx_description
1 polymer ?
#
loop_
_entity_poly.entity_id
_entity_poly.type
_entity_poly.pdbx_seq_one_letter_code
_entity_poly.pdbx_strand_id
1 'polypeptide(L)'
;MKQYEYFAANYRTDKKRLKRQFAHDMVALLENENASIQDMRLGRKALKAQYKADKKALKKESKRLEKSFRKDFGMLRRPIMADIFDFFEEDRAVPNGKTPFNDEIKIEKDIVYKTVDGKQLVMDVYYPSRPIAGKAPCVMDIPGGGWMIHNRLRRDGYARCFAAMGAVVAVIDHRLCPEVFFPRDLEDCVDAYNFLCDNAERFGIDKDNITVTGDSSGGHLTMCLGIAATDPEYANSLGIPTTQTKPAGLICVSGAFSFEVMYRIPLTNTLIVRYVSGQKSRKAFRNWQFYKQSDPYNYLNSNLPPCYNSGGMTDFLCMGEAKRMSDALTKAGVKNEYTVGKNLFRSDHCYVLRFPFAPARKDALALYNWYFRLEKDLGVDMSKGFKRVETFMMQYKKALKGEIEC
;
A
#
# COMPACT_ATOMS: atom_id res chain seq x y z
N MET A 1 -5.03 24.88 -2.50
CA MET A 1 -5.58 23.74 -1.75
C MET A 1 -4.92 23.69 -0.38
N LYS A 2 -5.70 23.64 0.71
CA LYS A 2 -5.11 23.49 2.04
C LYS A 2 -4.65 22.04 2.16
N GLN A 3 -3.37 21.83 2.18
CA GLN A 3 -2.75 20.55 2.43
C GLN A 3 -3.09 20.11 3.87
N TYR A 4 -4.11 19.29 4.03
CA TYR A 4 -4.35 18.55 5.29
C TYR A 4 -3.33 17.44 5.44
N GLU A 5 -2.32 17.60 4.66
CA GLU A 5 -1.26 16.68 4.48
C GLU A 5 -0.98 15.88 5.74
N TYR A 6 -1.07 14.59 5.57
CA TYR A 6 -0.01 13.70 5.91
C TYR A 6 0.57 13.85 7.32
N PHE A 7 0.65 15.09 7.80
CA PHE A 7 1.35 15.43 9.02
C PHE A 7 0.59 14.95 10.27
N ALA A 8 -0.68 15.18 10.38
CA ALA A 8 -1.48 14.71 11.52
C ALA A 8 -1.62 13.18 11.51
N ALA A 9 -1.71 12.58 10.33
CA ALA A 9 -1.73 11.14 10.16
C ALA A 9 -0.39 10.48 10.50
N ASN A 10 0.72 11.20 10.29
CA ASN A 10 2.06 10.69 10.49
C ASN A 10 2.77 11.23 11.76
N TYR A 11 2.10 12.03 12.59
CA TYR A 11 2.73 12.61 13.79
C TYR A 11 3.47 11.57 14.65
N ARG A 12 2.87 10.41 14.85
CA ARG A 12 3.47 9.34 15.64
C ARG A 12 4.68 8.74 14.95
N THR A 13 4.58 8.50 13.65
CA THR A 13 5.66 8.00 12.80
C THR A 13 6.81 9.02 12.73
N ASP A 14 6.50 10.30 12.48
CA ASP A 14 7.49 11.36 12.43
C ASP A 14 8.18 11.56 13.77
N LYS A 15 7.46 11.44 14.88
CA LYS A 15 8.03 11.46 16.23
C LYS A 15 9.01 10.30 16.46
N LYS A 16 8.70 9.11 15.93
CA LYS A 16 9.59 7.93 16.00
C LYS A 16 10.82 8.13 15.12
N ARG A 17 10.62 8.62 13.87
CA ARG A 17 11.72 8.97 12.95
C ARG A 17 12.66 9.96 13.59
N LEU A 18 12.12 11.05 14.15
CA LEU A 18 12.89 12.06 14.87
C LEU A 18 13.68 11.46 16.04
N LYS A 19 13.09 10.54 16.80
CA LYS A 19 13.77 9.82 17.89
C LYS A 19 14.91 8.92 17.38
N ARG A 20 14.70 8.22 16.25
CA ARG A 20 15.74 7.39 15.63
C ARG A 20 16.89 8.23 15.09
N GLN A 21 16.58 9.34 14.39
CA GLN A 21 17.59 10.28 13.91
C GLN A 21 18.43 10.81 15.06
N PHE A 22 17.80 11.27 16.13
CA PHE A 22 18.52 11.73 17.33
C PHE A 22 19.43 10.65 17.92
N ALA A 23 18.99 9.39 17.98
CA ALA A 23 19.80 8.29 18.47
C ALA A 23 21.02 8.02 17.55
N HIS A 24 20.80 8.05 16.23
CA HIS A 24 21.86 7.91 15.23
C HIS A 24 22.91 9.02 15.35
N ASP A 25 22.45 10.28 15.42
CA ASP A 25 23.35 11.43 15.54
C ASP A 25 24.14 11.43 16.84
N MET A 26 23.54 10.89 17.92
CA MET A 26 24.22 10.71 19.20
C MET A 26 25.31 9.64 19.12
N VAL A 27 25.07 8.53 18.40
CA VAL A 27 26.08 7.50 18.18
C VAL A 27 27.22 8.06 17.33
N ALA A 28 26.91 8.71 16.22
CA ALA A 28 27.94 9.33 15.35
C ALA A 28 28.81 10.35 16.10
N LEU A 29 28.21 11.12 17.01
CA LEU A 29 28.98 12.05 17.87
C LEU A 29 29.93 11.31 18.82
N LEU A 30 29.52 10.17 19.37
CA LEU A 30 30.30 9.38 20.31
C LEU A 30 31.40 8.55 19.65
N GLU A 31 31.20 8.18 18.38
CA GLU A 31 32.16 7.42 17.57
C GLU A 31 33.20 8.31 16.87
N ASN A 32 33.12 9.64 17.03
CA ASN A 32 34.10 10.55 16.48
C ASN A 32 35.40 10.58 17.31
N GLU A 33 36.34 9.74 16.91
CA GLU A 33 37.65 9.59 17.57
C GLU A 33 38.48 10.88 17.61
N ASN A 34 38.17 11.86 16.76
CA ASN A 34 38.88 13.15 16.69
C ASN A 34 38.27 14.23 17.59
N ALA A 35 37.15 13.99 18.23
CA ALA A 35 36.47 14.96 19.06
C ALA A 35 37.03 14.99 20.50
N SER A 36 37.35 16.17 21.04
CA SER A 36 37.69 16.33 22.44
C SER A 36 36.48 16.04 23.35
N ILE A 37 36.71 15.73 24.62
CA ILE A 37 35.64 15.55 25.62
C ILE A 37 34.74 16.79 25.70
N GLN A 38 35.33 17.99 25.54
CA GLN A 38 34.58 19.23 25.55
C GLN A 38 33.68 19.36 24.33
N ASP A 39 34.17 19.01 23.13
CA ASP A 39 33.38 19.01 21.90
C ASP A 39 32.23 18.02 21.97
N MET A 40 32.44 16.80 22.49
CA MET A 40 31.41 15.81 22.72
C MET A 40 30.33 16.33 23.69
N ARG A 41 30.69 17.01 24.77
CA ARG A 41 29.73 17.62 25.72
C ARG A 41 28.88 18.71 25.05
N LEU A 42 29.52 19.60 24.28
CA LEU A 42 28.83 20.67 23.55
C LEU A 42 27.92 20.11 22.47
N GLY A 43 28.40 19.16 21.65
CA GLY A 43 27.63 18.47 20.63
C GLY A 43 26.41 17.75 21.21
N ARG A 44 26.58 17.02 22.31
CA ARG A 44 25.47 16.35 23.01
C ARG A 44 24.41 17.34 23.52
N LYS A 45 24.85 18.52 24.04
CA LYS A 45 23.92 19.57 24.48
C LYS A 45 23.16 20.16 23.31
N ALA A 46 23.85 20.42 22.19
CA ALA A 46 23.25 20.94 20.96
C ALA A 46 22.23 19.95 20.37
N LEU A 47 22.57 18.66 20.20
CA LEU A 47 21.66 17.63 19.69
C LEU A 47 20.41 17.48 20.56
N LYS A 48 20.55 17.50 21.90
CA LYS A 48 19.40 17.47 22.81
C LYS A 48 18.50 18.70 22.68
N ALA A 49 19.09 19.88 22.50
CA ALA A 49 18.35 21.13 22.31
C ALA A 49 17.58 21.09 20.98
N GLN A 50 18.25 20.68 19.90
CA GLN A 50 17.64 20.50 18.57
C GLN A 50 16.48 19.51 18.61
N TYR A 51 16.69 18.31 19.15
CA TYR A 51 15.61 17.29 19.27
C TYR A 51 14.40 17.81 20.05
N LYS A 52 14.64 18.58 21.14
CA LYS A 52 13.55 19.19 21.92
C LYS A 52 12.79 20.25 21.12
N ALA A 53 13.50 21.05 20.33
CA ALA A 53 12.92 22.07 19.46
C ALA A 53 12.07 21.42 18.36
N ASP A 54 12.62 20.43 17.64
CA ASP A 54 11.95 19.73 16.55
C ASP A 54 10.70 18.99 17.05
N LYS A 55 10.79 18.31 18.19
CA LYS A 55 9.64 17.66 18.82
C LYS A 55 8.54 18.65 19.22
N LYS A 56 8.91 19.86 19.67
CA LYS A 56 7.95 20.93 19.99
C LYS A 56 7.30 21.49 18.72
N ALA A 57 8.08 21.71 17.67
CA ALA A 57 7.60 22.16 16.36
C ALA A 57 6.62 21.16 15.75
N LEU A 58 7.01 19.89 15.72
CA LEU A 58 6.18 18.77 15.25
C LEU A 58 4.82 18.72 15.99
N LYS A 59 4.83 18.82 17.32
CA LYS A 59 3.61 18.85 18.14
C LYS A 59 2.73 20.07 17.87
N LYS A 60 3.32 21.23 17.66
CA LYS A 60 2.60 22.48 17.37
C LYS A 60 1.90 22.38 16.01
N GLU A 61 2.61 21.88 15.01
CA GLU A 61 2.09 21.73 13.65
C GLU A 61 0.96 20.68 13.59
N SER A 62 1.14 19.53 14.22
CA SER A 62 0.08 18.51 14.34
C SER A 62 -1.21 19.09 14.93
N LYS A 63 -1.11 19.88 16.01
CA LYS A 63 -2.28 20.54 16.60
C LYS A 63 -2.91 21.59 15.69
N ARG A 64 -2.09 22.33 14.92
CA ARG A 64 -2.58 23.31 13.94
C ARG A 64 -3.40 22.62 12.85
N LEU A 65 -2.86 21.55 12.29
CA LEU A 65 -3.53 20.76 11.25
C LEU A 65 -4.81 20.09 11.78
N GLU A 66 -4.79 19.54 12.98
CA GLU A 66 -5.99 18.97 13.61
C GLU A 66 -7.10 20.01 13.77
N LYS A 67 -6.73 21.23 14.21
CA LYS A 67 -7.71 22.32 14.36
C LYS A 67 -8.31 22.76 13.01
N SER A 68 -7.46 22.86 11.98
CA SER A 68 -7.91 23.21 10.63
C SER A 68 -8.82 22.13 10.07
N PHE A 69 -8.44 20.86 10.21
CA PHE A 69 -9.24 19.72 9.77
C PHE A 69 -10.64 19.70 10.40
N ARG A 70 -10.72 19.93 11.72
CA ARG A 70 -12.02 20.02 12.43
C ARG A 70 -12.89 21.17 11.94
N LYS A 71 -12.26 22.32 11.62
CA LYS A 71 -12.99 23.49 11.11
C LYS A 71 -13.62 23.19 9.76
N ASP A 72 -12.88 22.53 8.87
CA ASP A 72 -13.29 22.36 7.48
C ASP A 72 -14.20 21.13 7.29
N PHE A 73 -14.02 20.08 8.09
CA PHE A 73 -14.78 18.82 7.94
C PHE A 73 -15.70 18.48 9.11
N GLY A 74 -15.67 19.21 10.23
CA GLY A 74 -16.59 19.04 11.37
C GLY A 74 -16.56 17.65 12.01
N MET A 75 -15.44 16.93 11.96
CA MET A 75 -15.39 15.50 12.20
C MET A 75 -14.48 15.06 13.34
N LEU A 76 -14.66 13.79 13.71
CA LEU A 76 -13.78 13.03 14.58
C LEU A 76 -12.34 13.09 14.12
N ARG A 77 -11.44 13.15 15.06
CA ARG A 77 -10.01 13.35 14.92
C ARG A 77 -9.36 12.46 13.84
N ARG A 78 -8.92 13.04 12.74
CA ARG A 78 -8.04 12.34 11.79
C ARG A 78 -6.85 11.65 12.48
N PRO A 79 -6.21 12.26 13.53
CA PRO A 79 -5.16 11.59 14.28
C PRO A 79 -5.55 10.27 14.95
N ILE A 80 -6.79 10.11 15.43
CA ILE A 80 -7.23 8.86 16.06
C ILE A 80 -7.34 7.75 15.00
N MET A 81 -7.91 8.07 13.83
CA MET A 81 -7.99 7.08 12.74
C MET A 81 -6.59 6.72 12.23
N ALA A 82 -5.72 7.73 12.08
CA ALA A 82 -4.32 7.51 11.73
C ALA A 82 -3.58 6.66 12.77
N ASP A 83 -3.76 6.92 14.05
CA ASP A 83 -3.13 6.14 15.14
C ASP A 83 -3.62 4.68 15.14
N ILE A 84 -4.89 4.43 14.84
CA ILE A 84 -5.44 3.09 14.70
C ILE A 84 -4.80 2.37 13.53
N PHE A 85 -4.74 3.00 12.35
CA PHE A 85 -4.14 2.40 11.17
C PHE A 85 -2.61 2.25 11.32
N ASP A 86 -1.91 3.23 11.89
CA ASP A 86 -0.48 3.14 12.18
C ASP A 86 -0.15 2.00 13.15
N PHE A 87 -1.01 1.72 14.13
CA PHE A 87 -0.82 0.60 15.05
C PHE A 87 -0.77 -0.74 14.31
N PHE A 88 -1.63 -0.93 13.30
CA PHE A 88 -1.63 -2.14 12.47
C PHE A 88 -0.50 -2.16 11.45
N GLU A 89 0.12 -1.01 11.17
CA GLU A 89 1.16 -0.85 10.14
C GLU A 89 2.58 -0.93 10.67
N GLU A 90 2.78 -0.75 11.98
CA GLU A 90 4.14 -0.65 12.56
C GLU A 90 5.05 -1.84 12.26
N ASP A 91 4.45 -3.02 12.14
CA ASP A 91 5.17 -4.27 11.92
C ASP A 91 5.24 -4.69 10.43
N ARG A 92 4.61 -3.92 9.52
CA ARG A 92 4.55 -4.27 8.09
C ARG A 92 5.86 -4.00 7.35
N ALA A 93 6.59 -3.00 7.77
CA ALA A 93 7.90 -2.76 7.21
C ALA A 93 8.88 -3.81 7.74
N VAL A 94 9.74 -4.32 6.88
CA VAL A 94 10.93 -5.03 7.35
C VAL A 94 11.70 -4.05 8.23
N PRO A 95 11.96 -4.38 9.51
CA PRO A 95 12.57 -3.45 10.41
C PRO A 95 13.90 -2.92 9.88
N ASN A 96 14.05 -1.60 9.82
CA ASN A 96 15.30 -0.88 9.54
C ASN A 96 15.91 -1.08 8.13
N GLY A 97 15.09 -1.28 7.09
CA GLY A 97 15.61 -1.41 5.74
C GLY A 97 16.45 -2.66 5.48
N LYS A 98 16.39 -3.63 6.39
CA LYS A 98 17.08 -4.92 6.26
C LYS A 98 16.23 -5.92 5.49
N THR A 99 15.93 -5.61 4.22
CA THR A 99 15.52 -6.66 3.30
C THR A 99 16.77 -7.28 2.68
N PRO A 100 16.82 -8.59 2.49
CA PRO A 100 18.00 -9.25 1.88
C PRO A 100 18.23 -8.83 0.43
N PHE A 101 17.32 -8.09 -0.16
CA PHE A 101 17.41 -7.56 -1.53
C PHE A 101 17.75 -6.08 -1.57
N ASN A 102 18.18 -5.46 -0.46
CA ASN A 102 18.35 -4.00 -0.34
C ASN A 102 19.40 -3.46 -1.30
N ASP A 103 20.54 -4.13 -1.39
CA ASP A 103 21.68 -3.65 -2.16
C ASP A 103 21.62 -4.06 -3.63
N GLU A 104 20.66 -4.91 -3.99
CA GLU A 104 20.55 -5.45 -5.34
C GLU A 104 19.48 -4.78 -6.19
N ILE A 105 18.46 -4.18 -5.58
CA ILE A 105 17.30 -3.61 -6.29
C ILE A 105 17.48 -2.11 -6.44
N LYS A 106 17.62 -1.67 -7.71
CA LYS A 106 17.64 -0.24 -8.04
C LYS A 106 16.23 0.33 -7.89
N ILE A 107 16.12 1.51 -7.29
CA ILE A 107 14.85 2.24 -7.14
C ILE A 107 14.98 3.60 -7.78
N GLU A 108 14.09 3.90 -8.74
CA GLU A 108 13.87 5.25 -9.24
C GLU A 108 12.70 5.85 -8.47
N LYS A 109 12.97 6.93 -7.72
CA LYS A 109 12.01 7.52 -6.77
C LYS A 109 11.35 8.77 -7.33
N ASP A 110 10.17 9.07 -6.76
CA ASP A 110 9.46 10.34 -6.98
C ASP A 110 9.15 10.63 -8.45
N ILE A 111 8.88 9.58 -9.26
CA ILE A 111 8.47 9.73 -10.66
C ILE A 111 7.08 10.33 -10.69
N VAL A 112 6.95 11.54 -11.23
CA VAL A 112 5.66 12.22 -11.38
C VAL A 112 4.86 11.57 -12.50
N TYR A 113 3.71 10.99 -12.19
CA TYR A 113 2.80 10.40 -13.17
C TYR A 113 1.58 11.28 -13.48
N LYS A 114 1.23 12.19 -12.54
CA LYS A 114 0.10 13.11 -12.71
C LYS A 114 0.36 14.39 -11.92
N THR A 115 -0.08 15.52 -12.48
CA THR A 115 -0.19 16.78 -11.74
C THR A 115 -1.63 17.24 -11.77
N VAL A 116 -2.25 17.39 -10.61
CA VAL A 116 -3.65 17.78 -10.47
C VAL A 116 -3.81 18.77 -9.32
N ASP A 117 -4.52 19.89 -9.58
CA ASP A 117 -4.74 20.95 -8.59
C ASP A 117 -3.45 21.46 -7.92
N GLY A 118 -2.34 21.49 -8.67
CA GLY A 118 -1.03 21.94 -8.20
C GLY A 118 -0.31 20.89 -7.31
N LYS A 119 -0.84 19.68 -7.17
CA LYS A 119 -0.22 18.56 -6.46
C LYS A 119 0.36 17.56 -7.47
N GLN A 120 1.61 17.19 -7.27
CA GLN A 120 2.23 16.11 -8.01
C GLN A 120 1.91 14.77 -7.32
N LEU A 121 1.39 13.83 -8.09
CA LEU A 121 1.24 12.43 -7.69
C LEU A 121 2.41 11.66 -8.26
N VAL A 122 3.04 10.87 -7.44
CA VAL A 122 4.31 10.23 -7.75
C VAL A 122 4.26 8.72 -7.52
N MET A 123 5.18 8.02 -8.15
CA MET A 123 5.44 6.60 -7.91
C MET A 123 6.94 6.36 -7.71
N ASP A 124 7.26 5.28 -6.98
CA ASP A 124 8.62 4.74 -6.93
C ASP A 124 8.66 3.45 -7.75
N VAL A 125 9.66 3.31 -8.64
CA VAL A 125 9.81 2.13 -9.51
C VAL A 125 11.03 1.34 -9.08
N TYR A 126 10.80 0.05 -8.77
CA TYR A 126 11.80 -0.92 -8.36
C TYR A 126 12.15 -1.81 -9.55
N TYR A 127 13.42 -1.85 -9.88
CA TYR A 127 13.92 -2.66 -10.99
C TYR A 127 14.55 -3.95 -10.49
N PRO A 128 14.31 -5.09 -11.16
CA PRO A 128 14.90 -6.36 -10.77
C PRO A 128 16.42 -6.30 -10.88
N SER A 129 17.13 -6.83 -9.89
CA SER A 129 18.58 -6.97 -9.93
C SER A 129 19.07 -7.94 -10.99
N ARG A 130 18.24 -8.88 -11.35
CA ARG A 130 18.48 -9.91 -12.37
C ARG A 130 17.32 -9.82 -13.37
N PRO A 131 17.46 -8.99 -14.41
CA PRO A 131 16.42 -8.86 -15.41
C PRO A 131 16.19 -10.19 -16.13
N ILE A 132 14.94 -10.46 -16.44
CA ILE A 132 14.55 -11.57 -17.31
C ILE A 132 14.81 -11.23 -18.77
N ALA A 133 14.80 -12.23 -19.63
CA ALA A 133 14.94 -12.00 -21.08
C ALA A 133 13.69 -11.29 -21.62
N GLY A 134 13.89 -10.27 -22.43
CA GLY A 134 12.81 -9.49 -23.04
C GLY A 134 12.25 -8.40 -22.12
N LYS A 135 10.98 -8.02 -22.35
CA LYS A 135 10.27 -7.05 -21.52
C LYS A 135 9.86 -7.71 -20.20
N ALA A 136 10.06 -7.00 -19.09
CA ALA A 136 9.70 -7.53 -17.76
C ALA A 136 8.19 -7.44 -17.51
N PRO A 137 7.58 -8.39 -16.78
CA PRO A 137 6.26 -8.18 -16.23
C PRO A 137 6.29 -7.04 -15.22
N CYS A 138 5.17 -6.35 -15.07
CA CYS A 138 5.05 -5.24 -14.14
C CYS A 138 4.08 -5.55 -13.00
N VAL A 139 4.37 -5.08 -11.80
CA VAL A 139 3.43 -5.08 -10.68
C VAL A 139 3.16 -3.63 -10.27
N MET A 140 1.93 -3.18 -10.37
CA MET A 140 1.50 -1.89 -9.82
C MET A 140 0.90 -2.10 -8.44
N ASP A 141 1.46 -1.47 -7.41
CA ASP A 141 1.04 -1.61 -6.02
C ASP A 141 0.33 -0.35 -5.53
N ILE A 142 -0.91 -0.50 -5.09
CA ILE A 142 -1.78 0.55 -4.56
C ILE A 142 -1.81 0.44 -3.04
N PRO A 143 -1.16 1.36 -2.30
CA PRO A 143 -1.12 1.30 -0.84
C PRO A 143 -2.49 1.48 -0.20
N GLY A 144 -2.79 0.63 0.80
CA GLY A 144 -3.93 0.81 1.68
C GLY A 144 -3.74 1.91 2.71
N GLY A 145 -4.69 2.05 3.61
CA GLY A 145 -4.68 3.06 4.68
C GLY A 145 -6.05 3.70 4.90
N GLY A 146 -7.13 2.94 4.66
CA GLY A 146 -8.51 3.42 4.85
C GLY A 146 -8.83 4.62 3.96
N TRP A 147 -8.27 4.70 2.77
CA TRP A 147 -8.37 5.81 1.81
C TRP A 147 -7.87 7.17 2.34
N MET A 148 -7.34 7.25 3.58
CA MET A 148 -7.06 8.51 4.28
C MET A 148 -5.60 8.74 4.61
N ILE A 149 -4.81 7.70 4.69
CA ILE A 149 -3.42 7.73 5.13
C ILE A 149 -2.57 6.76 4.31
N HIS A 150 -1.27 6.76 4.57
CA HIS A 150 -0.24 5.96 3.94
C HIS A 150 0.12 6.40 2.53
N ASN A 151 1.20 5.83 2.05
CA ASN A 151 1.78 6.10 0.76
C ASN A 151 2.74 4.99 0.38
N ARG A 152 3.35 5.12 -0.79
CA ARG A 152 4.31 4.21 -1.37
C ARG A 152 5.48 3.82 -0.46
N LEU A 153 5.92 4.70 0.46
CA LEU A 153 7.06 4.45 1.34
C LEU A 153 6.83 3.30 2.35
N ARG A 154 5.58 2.89 2.54
CA ARG A 154 5.21 1.77 3.42
C ARG A 154 5.26 0.41 2.75
N ARG A 155 5.57 0.37 1.44
CA ARG A 155 5.45 -0.84 0.61
C ARG A 155 6.81 -1.46 0.24
N ASP A 156 7.92 -0.86 0.67
CA ASP A 156 9.28 -1.24 0.27
C ASP A 156 9.57 -2.74 0.34
N GLY A 157 9.32 -3.39 1.47
CA GLY A 157 9.60 -4.83 1.63
C GLY A 157 8.75 -5.72 0.72
N TYR A 158 7.49 -5.37 0.52
CA TYR A 158 6.57 -6.09 -0.36
C TYR A 158 6.97 -5.95 -1.84
N ALA A 159 7.25 -4.71 -2.27
CA ALA A 159 7.69 -4.42 -3.63
C ALA A 159 9.01 -5.13 -3.97
N ARG A 160 9.98 -5.13 -3.06
CA ARG A 160 11.28 -5.80 -3.26
C ARG A 160 11.15 -7.30 -3.49
N CYS A 161 10.18 -7.97 -2.91
CA CYS A 161 9.99 -9.39 -3.17
C CYS A 161 9.56 -9.67 -4.62
N PHE A 162 8.65 -8.88 -5.19
CA PHE A 162 8.30 -9.01 -6.61
C PHE A 162 9.48 -8.64 -7.53
N ALA A 163 10.22 -7.57 -7.17
CA ALA A 163 11.40 -7.18 -7.93
C ALA A 163 12.50 -8.26 -7.88
N ALA A 164 12.70 -8.92 -6.74
CA ALA A 164 13.62 -10.06 -6.60
C ALA A 164 13.19 -11.28 -7.43
N MET A 165 11.89 -11.42 -7.72
CA MET A 165 11.37 -12.45 -8.64
C MET A 165 11.69 -12.13 -10.11
N GLY A 166 11.89 -10.87 -10.46
CA GLY A 166 12.19 -10.43 -11.83
C GLY A 166 11.20 -9.42 -12.41
N ALA A 167 10.18 -9.00 -11.64
CA ALA A 167 9.24 -7.97 -12.07
C ALA A 167 9.80 -6.56 -11.88
N VAL A 168 9.37 -5.63 -12.73
CA VAL A 168 9.43 -4.20 -12.43
C VAL A 168 8.24 -3.86 -11.54
N VAL A 169 8.45 -3.14 -10.44
CA VAL A 169 7.36 -2.84 -9.49
C VAL A 169 7.17 -1.34 -9.36
N ALA A 170 5.99 -0.85 -9.65
CA ALA A 170 5.62 0.54 -9.46
C ALA A 170 4.71 0.69 -8.23
N VAL A 171 5.19 1.35 -7.19
CA VAL A 171 4.38 1.66 -6.01
C VAL A 171 3.90 3.11 -6.11
N ILE A 172 2.60 3.31 -6.14
CA ILE A 172 2.01 4.63 -6.42
C ILE A 172 1.56 5.36 -5.16
N ASP A 173 1.53 6.70 -5.23
CA ASP A 173 0.69 7.52 -4.35
C ASP A 173 -0.58 7.90 -5.11
N HIS A 174 -1.70 8.00 -4.43
CA HIS A 174 -2.95 8.56 -4.94
C HIS A 174 -3.47 9.64 -3.98
N ARG A 175 -4.40 10.49 -4.43
CA ARG A 175 -5.05 11.47 -3.55
C ARG A 175 -5.85 10.76 -2.47
N LEU A 176 -5.81 11.33 -1.27
CA LEU A 176 -6.40 10.73 -0.08
C LEU A 176 -7.70 11.45 0.32
N CYS A 177 -8.64 10.68 0.86
CA CYS A 177 -9.83 11.22 1.48
C CYS A 177 -9.48 11.96 2.80
N PRO A 178 -10.18 13.01 3.18
CA PRO A 178 -11.29 13.67 2.49
C PRO A 178 -10.85 14.86 1.61
N GLU A 179 -9.58 14.94 1.23
CA GLU A 179 -9.12 15.97 0.28
C GLU A 179 -9.78 15.78 -1.07
N VAL A 180 -9.96 14.50 -1.45
CA VAL A 180 -10.86 14.06 -2.51
C VAL A 180 -11.83 13.02 -1.95
N PHE A 181 -12.85 12.69 -2.72
CA PHE A 181 -13.79 11.62 -2.41
C PHE A 181 -13.79 10.60 -3.55
N PHE A 182 -14.13 9.35 -3.23
CA PHE A 182 -14.35 8.37 -4.28
C PHE A 182 -15.33 8.92 -5.34
N PRO A 183 -15.02 8.81 -6.63
CA PRO A 183 -14.02 7.94 -7.24
C PRO A 183 -12.69 8.65 -7.64
N ARG A 184 -12.34 9.82 -7.07
CA ARG A 184 -11.15 10.56 -7.50
C ARG A 184 -9.83 9.90 -7.12
N ASP A 185 -9.80 9.11 -6.06
CA ASP A 185 -8.69 8.24 -5.69
C ASP A 185 -8.52 7.06 -6.68
N LEU A 186 -9.63 6.48 -7.14
CA LEU A 186 -9.62 5.46 -8.19
C LEU A 186 -9.17 6.03 -9.54
N GLU A 187 -9.60 7.24 -9.90
CA GLU A 187 -9.13 7.95 -11.08
C GLU A 187 -7.61 8.07 -11.11
N ASP A 188 -7.00 8.42 -9.98
CA ASP A 188 -5.54 8.52 -9.86
C ASP A 188 -4.85 7.17 -10.08
N CYS A 189 -5.47 6.07 -9.61
CA CYS A 189 -4.94 4.71 -9.83
C CYS A 189 -4.99 4.31 -11.31
N VAL A 190 -6.09 4.67 -12.01
CA VAL A 190 -6.22 4.42 -13.46
C VAL A 190 -5.22 5.27 -14.26
N ASP A 191 -5.02 6.53 -13.87
CA ASP A 191 -4.03 7.40 -14.52
C ASP A 191 -2.60 6.87 -14.31
N ALA A 192 -2.27 6.34 -13.13
CA ALA A 192 -0.99 5.72 -12.87
C ALA A 192 -0.77 4.45 -13.70
N TYR A 193 -1.82 3.64 -13.87
CA TYR A 193 -1.79 2.46 -14.74
C TYR A 193 -1.53 2.85 -16.20
N ASN A 194 -2.26 3.84 -16.71
CA ASN A 194 -2.09 4.34 -18.07
C ASN A 194 -0.70 4.97 -18.28
N PHE A 195 -0.18 5.68 -17.27
CA PHE A 195 1.18 6.20 -17.30
C PHE A 195 2.23 5.09 -17.44
N LEU A 196 2.05 3.95 -16.78
CA LEU A 196 2.93 2.79 -16.96
C LEU A 196 2.84 2.22 -18.37
N CYS A 197 1.65 2.14 -18.96
CA CYS A 197 1.46 1.72 -20.35
C CYS A 197 2.15 2.66 -21.33
N ASP A 198 1.98 3.99 -21.17
CA ASP A 198 2.59 5.01 -22.02
C ASP A 198 4.11 5.04 -21.93
N ASN A 199 4.68 4.64 -20.78
CA ASN A 199 6.10 4.64 -20.52
C ASN A 199 6.70 3.22 -20.48
N ALA A 200 6.04 2.22 -21.09
CA ALA A 200 6.45 0.83 -21.03
C ALA A 200 7.88 0.61 -21.53
N GLU A 201 8.27 1.25 -22.63
CA GLU A 201 9.63 1.21 -23.17
C GLU A 201 10.66 1.78 -22.19
N ARG A 202 10.36 2.93 -21.58
CA ARG A 202 11.22 3.58 -20.57
C ARG A 202 11.51 2.67 -19.39
N PHE A 203 10.48 1.97 -18.92
CA PHE A 203 10.60 1.09 -17.76
C PHE A 203 11.04 -0.34 -18.11
N GLY A 204 11.12 -0.67 -19.40
CA GLY A 204 11.46 -2.02 -19.88
C GLY A 204 10.40 -3.05 -19.55
N ILE A 205 9.11 -2.64 -19.45
CA ILE A 205 8.00 -3.49 -19.07
C ILE A 205 7.15 -3.93 -20.27
N ASP A 206 6.48 -5.06 -20.11
CA ASP A 206 5.39 -5.45 -21.00
C ASP A 206 4.09 -4.82 -20.52
N LYS A 207 3.53 -3.87 -21.29
CA LYS A 207 2.28 -3.18 -20.94
C LYS A 207 1.05 -4.09 -20.92
N ASP A 208 1.12 -5.24 -21.58
CA ASP A 208 0.06 -6.23 -21.62
C ASP A 208 0.19 -7.26 -20.47
N ASN A 209 1.29 -7.18 -19.70
CA ASN A 209 1.56 -8.00 -18.53
C ASN A 209 1.78 -7.13 -17.26
N ILE A 210 0.74 -6.39 -16.87
CA ILE A 210 0.72 -5.59 -15.64
C ILE A 210 -0.26 -6.24 -14.63
N THR A 211 0.27 -6.80 -13.56
CA THR A 211 -0.52 -7.24 -12.40
C THR A 211 -0.74 -6.08 -11.44
N VAL A 212 -1.98 -5.87 -10.98
CA VAL A 212 -2.28 -4.82 -9.99
C VAL A 212 -2.47 -5.45 -8.61
N THR A 213 -1.83 -4.89 -7.61
CA THR A 213 -1.97 -5.33 -6.21
C THR A 213 -2.31 -4.18 -5.28
N GLY A 214 -2.93 -4.50 -4.15
CA GLY A 214 -3.18 -3.54 -3.09
C GLY A 214 -3.70 -4.18 -1.82
N ASP A 215 -3.54 -3.49 -0.71
CA ASP A 215 -4.01 -3.97 0.59
C ASP A 215 -5.14 -3.08 1.15
N SER A 216 -6.05 -3.67 1.91
CA SER A 216 -7.13 -2.93 2.59
C SER A 216 -7.93 -2.05 1.61
N SER A 217 -7.94 -0.73 1.79
CA SER A 217 -8.51 0.23 0.83
C SER A 217 -7.82 0.19 -0.54
N GLY A 218 -6.51 -0.08 -0.60
CA GLY A 218 -5.80 -0.33 -1.86
C GLY A 218 -6.29 -1.59 -2.57
N GLY A 219 -6.66 -2.65 -1.82
CA GLY A 219 -7.30 -3.84 -2.37
C GLY A 219 -8.69 -3.56 -2.96
N HIS A 220 -9.47 -2.66 -2.33
CA HIS A 220 -10.72 -2.14 -2.90
C HIS A 220 -10.46 -1.41 -4.22
N LEU A 221 -9.51 -0.47 -4.25
CA LEU A 221 -9.15 0.27 -5.46
C LEU A 221 -8.60 -0.65 -6.56
N THR A 222 -7.84 -1.69 -6.19
CA THR A 222 -7.36 -2.74 -7.12
C THR A 222 -8.52 -3.44 -7.81
N MET A 223 -9.54 -3.87 -7.05
CA MET A 223 -10.71 -4.53 -7.63
C MET A 223 -11.53 -3.57 -8.49
N CYS A 224 -11.76 -2.34 -8.03
CA CYS A 224 -12.47 -1.32 -8.80
C CYS A 224 -11.73 -0.96 -10.10
N LEU A 225 -10.40 -0.89 -10.10
CA LEU A 225 -9.58 -0.69 -11.30
C LEU A 225 -9.75 -1.87 -12.28
N GLY A 226 -9.71 -3.12 -11.79
CA GLY A 226 -9.95 -4.29 -12.62
C GLY A 226 -11.33 -4.28 -13.28
N ILE A 227 -12.36 -3.83 -12.56
CA ILE A 227 -13.70 -3.65 -13.12
C ILE A 227 -13.69 -2.53 -14.17
N ALA A 228 -13.10 -1.38 -13.89
CA ALA A 228 -13.01 -0.26 -14.85
C ALA A 228 -12.26 -0.65 -16.14
N ALA A 229 -11.32 -1.58 -16.02
CA ALA A 229 -10.56 -2.13 -17.16
C ALA A 229 -11.38 -3.12 -18.02
N THR A 230 -12.45 -3.70 -17.49
CA THR A 230 -13.23 -4.77 -18.14
C THR A 230 -14.68 -4.40 -18.37
N ASP A 231 -15.12 -3.27 -17.82
CA ASP A 231 -16.47 -2.70 -17.95
C ASP A 231 -16.38 -1.18 -18.20
N PRO A 232 -16.36 -0.71 -19.45
CA PRO A 232 -16.31 0.71 -19.78
C PRO A 232 -17.55 1.50 -19.25
N GLU A 233 -18.70 0.85 -19.09
CA GLU A 233 -19.90 1.53 -18.55
C GLU A 233 -19.71 1.84 -17.07
N TYR A 234 -19.05 0.95 -16.32
CA TYR A 234 -18.67 1.22 -14.95
C TYR A 234 -17.75 2.45 -14.86
N ALA A 235 -16.67 2.49 -15.64
CA ALA A 235 -15.75 3.64 -15.68
C ALA A 235 -16.49 4.94 -16.07
N ASN A 236 -17.33 4.91 -17.10
CA ASN A 236 -18.14 6.05 -17.54
C ASN A 236 -19.11 6.52 -16.43
N SER A 237 -19.74 5.59 -15.70
CA SER A 237 -20.67 5.92 -14.61
C SER A 237 -19.99 6.63 -13.43
N LEU A 238 -18.68 6.44 -13.27
CA LEU A 238 -17.82 7.11 -12.30
C LEU A 238 -17.22 8.42 -12.82
N GLY A 239 -17.28 8.67 -14.13
CA GLY A 239 -16.62 9.79 -14.78
C GLY A 239 -15.09 9.73 -14.63
N ILE A 240 -14.52 8.54 -14.79
CA ILE A 240 -13.07 8.28 -14.80
C ILE A 240 -12.64 7.66 -16.14
N PRO A 241 -11.35 7.77 -16.53
CA PRO A 241 -10.85 7.09 -17.71
C PRO A 241 -10.89 5.55 -17.55
N THR A 242 -10.85 4.84 -18.67
CA THR A 242 -10.58 3.40 -18.71
C THR A 242 -9.08 3.14 -18.76
N THR A 243 -8.66 1.93 -18.43
CA THR A 243 -7.27 1.51 -18.65
C THR A 243 -6.99 1.24 -20.13
N GLN A 244 -5.75 1.47 -20.57
CA GLN A 244 -5.32 1.21 -21.95
C GLN A 244 -5.28 -0.29 -22.27
N THR A 245 -4.90 -1.11 -21.28
CA THR A 245 -4.88 -2.56 -21.38
C THR A 245 -5.61 -3.16 -20.17
N LYS A 246 -6.00 -4.41 -20.28
CA LYS A 246 -6.53 -5.16 -19.15
C LYS A 246 -5.39 -5.64 -18.26
N PRO A 247 -5.47 -5.52 -16.92
CA PRO A 247 -4.48 -6.13 -16.04
C PRO A 247 -4.33 -7.63 -16.27
N ALA A 248 -3.12 -8.15 -16.16
CA ALA A 248 -2.82 -9.57 -16.27
C ALA A 248 -3.35 -10.36 -15.06
N GLY A 249 -3.38 -9.73 -13.89
CA GLY A 249 -3.91 -10.30 -12.66
C GLY A 249 -4.23 -9.23 -11.61
N LEU A 250 -5.04 -9.60 -10.60
CA LEU A 250 -5.36 -8.78 -9.45
C LEU A 250 -5.00 -9.49 -8.15
N ILE A 251 -4.28 -8.83 -7.26
CA ILE A 251 -3.91 -9.35 -5.94
C ILE A 251 -4.46 -8.42 -4.86
N CYS A 252 -5.43 -8.89 -4.08
CA CYS A 252 -6.06 -8.11 -3.03
C CYS A 252 -5.71 -8.68 -1.64
N VAL A 253 -5.00 -7.90 -0.84
CA VAL A 253 -4.60 -8.26 0.52
C VAL A 253 -5.55 -7.63 1.52
N SER A 254 -6.33 -8.42 2.26
CA SER A 254 -7.33 -7.92 3.23
C SER A 254 -8.22 -6.82 2.63
N GLY A 255 -8.68 -7.00 1.39
CA GLY A 255 -9.41 -5.98 0.65
C GLY A 255 -10.71 -5.57 1.36
N ALA A 256 -10.91 -4.26 1.49
CA ALA A 256 -12.09 -3.66 2.12
C ALA A 256 -13.20 -3.45 1.09
N PHE A 257 -13.75 -4.54 0.53
CA PHE A 257 -14.57 -4.49 -0.67
C PHE A 257 -15.96 -3.91 -0.44
N SER A 258 -16.68 -4.36 0.61
CA SER A 258 -18.09 -3.97 0.79
C SER A 258 -18.26 -2.77 1.69
N PHE A 259 -18.64 -1.64 1.10
CA PHE A 259 -19.01 -0.45 1.85
C PHE A 259 -20.27 -0.68 2.71
N GLU A 260 -21.20 -1.53 2.27
CA GLU A 260 -22.38 -1.89 3.06
C GLU A 260 -22.00 -2.65 4.33
N VAL A 261 -21.03 -3.57 4.26
CA VAL A 261 -20.52 -4.28 5.45
C VAL A 261 -19.81 -3.33 6.39
N MET A 262 -18.87 -2.53 5.87
CA MET A 262 -18.13 -1.55 6.66
C MET A 262 -19.06 -0.48 7.28
N TYR A 263 -20.14 -0.12 6.60
CA TYR A 263 -21.15 0.78 7.10
C TYR A 263 -21.85 0.26 8.37
N ARG A 264 -21.96 -1.05 8.57
CA ARG A 264 -22.58 -1.66 9.75
C ARG A 264 -21.66 -1.66 10.97
N ILE A 265 -20.35 -1.52 10.78
CA ILE A 265 -19.37 -1.49 11.85
C ILE A 265 -19.24 -0.05 12.38
N PRO A 266 -19.45 0.24 13.68
CA PRO A 266 -19.51 1.60 14.21
C PRO A 266 -18.30 2.48 13.88
N LEU A 267 -17.09 1.91 13.93
CA LEU A 267 -15.86 2.65 13.65
C LEU A 267 -15.72 2.97 12.16
N THR A 268 -15.91 1.98 11.28
CA THR A 268 -15.74 2.13 9.83
C THR A 268 -16.91 2.85 9.18
N ASN A 269 -18.09 2.88 9.83
CA ASN A 269 -19.24 3.64 9.38
C ASN A 269 -18.92 5.13 9.13
N THR A 270 -18.28 5.78 10.10
CA THR A 270 -17.89 7.19 9.96
C THR A 270 -16.86 7.39 8.84
N LEU A 271 -15.91 6.44 8.71
CA LEU A 271 -14.94 6.44 7.64
C LEU A 271 -15.64 6.45 6.27
N ILE A 272 -16.49 5.46 6.00
CA ILE A 272 -17.17 5.33 4.71
C ILE A 272 -18.09 6.50 4.41
N VAL A 273 -18.97 6.85 5.36
CA VAL A 273 -20.00 7.88 5.12
C VAL A 273 -19.38 9.26 4.94
N ARG A 274 -18.44 9.64 5.80
CA ARG A 274 -17.97 11.01 5.82
C ARG A 274 -16.67 11.25 5.08
N TYR A 275 -15.72 10.33 5.21
CA TYR A 275 -14.39 10.52 4.65
C TYR A 275 -14.31 10.05 3.21
N VAL A 276 -14.83 8.87 2.90
CA VAL A 276 -14.71 8.31 1.55
C VAL A 276 -15.78 8.87 0.62
N SER A 277 -17.04 8.92 1.05
CA SER A 277 -18.14 9.43 0.20
C SER A 277 -18.41 10.93 0.31
N GLY A 278 -17.88 11.60 1.32
CA GLY A 278 -18.14 13.02 1.58
C GLY A 278 -19.56 13.33 2.09
N GLN A 279 -20.34 12.30 2.43
CA GLN A 279 -21.73 12.49 2.80
C GLN A 279 -21.89 12.89 4.28
N LYS A 280 -22.89 13.74 4.59
CA LYS A 280 -23.09 14.28 5.94
C LYS A 280 -23.91 13.38 6.85
N SER A 281 -24.61 12.39 6.31
CA SER A 281 -25.48 11.49 7.06
C SER A 281 -25.62 10.13 6.40
N ARG A 282 -26.12 9.15 7.17
CA ARG A 282 -26.45 7.81 6.66
C ARG A 282 -27.49 7.83 5.54
N LYS A 283 -28.50 8.69 5.64
CA LYS A 283 -29.51 8.84 4.60
C LYS A 283 -28.88 9.40 3.31
N ALA A 284 -28.04 10.43 3.41
CA ALA A 284 -27.34 11.01 2.28
C ALA A 284 -26.38 9.97 1.63
N PHE A 285 -25.69 9.16 2.42
CA PHE A 285 -24.83 8.09 1.90
C PHE A 285 -25.60 7.07 1.06
N ARG A 286 -26.77 6.63 1.53
CA ARG A 286 -27.61 5.68 0.76
C ARG A 286 -28.15 6.25 -0.56
N ASN A 287 -28.27 7.57 -0.64
CA ASN A 287 -28.70 8.29 -1.82
C ASN A 287 -27.52 8.89 -2.61
N TRP A 288 -26.29 8.54 -2.22
CA TRP A 288 -25.10 9.01 -2.91
C TRP A 288 -25.00 8.41 -4.31
N GLN A 289 -24.73 9.22 -5.29
CA GLN A 289 -24.73 8.81 -6.71
C GLN A 289 -23.80 7.62 -6.99
N PHE A 290 -22.69 7.47 -6.25
CA PHE A 290 -21.74 6.38 -6.39
C PHE A 290 -21.94 5.24 -5.39
N TYR A 291 -23.06 5.21 -4.67
CA TYR A 291 -23.32 4.19 -3.64
C TYR A 291 -23.20 2.76 -4.17
N LYS A 292 -23.76 2.49 -5.35
CA LYS A 292 -23.67 1.16 -5.98
C LYS A 292 -22.27 0.91 -6.54
N GLN A 293 -21.68 1.90 -7.20
CA GLN A 293 -20.38 1.80 -7.85
C GLN A 293 -19.24 1.65 -6.84
N SER A 294 -19.39 2.16 -5.63
CA SER A 294 -18.39 2.01 -4.58
C SER A 294 -18.30 0.61 -3.98
N ASP A 295 -19.23 -0.28 -4.31
CA ASP A 295 -19.22 -1.69 -3.88
C ASP A 295 -18.96 -2.58 -5.10
N PRO A 296 -17.72 -3.10 -5.28
CA PRO A 296 -17.31 -3.87 -6.45
C PRO A 296 -18.11 -5.16 -6.64
N TYR A 297 -18.76 -5.69 -5.62
CA TYR A 297 -19.63 -6.87 -5.75
C TYR A 297 -20.77 -6.68 -6.77
N ASN A 298 -21.18 -5.44 -7.00
CA ASN A 298 -22.26 -5.11 -7.95
C ASN A 298 -21.82 -5.16 -9.42
N TYR A 299 -20.50 -5.22 -9.69
CA TYR A 299 -19.93 -5.06 -11.03
C TYR A 299 -18.93 -6.16 -11.42
N LEU A 300 -18.85 -7.23 -10.61
CA LEU A 300 -18.02 -8.38 -10.98
C LEU A 300 -18.54 -9.01 -12.28
N ASN A 301 -17.62 -9.25 -13.21
CA ASN A 301 -17.94 -9.82 -14.52
C ASN A 301 -16.89 -10.85 -14.95
N SER A 302 -17.25 -11.73 -15.89
CA SER A 302 -16.39 -12.82 -16.36
C SER A 302 -15.15 -12.39 -17.14
N ASN A 303 -15.06 -11.11 -17.53
CA ASN A 303 -13.91 -10.57 -18.24
C ASN A 303 -12.78 -10.15 -17.28
N LEU A 304 -13.03 -10.13 -15.96
CA LEU A 304 -11.98 -9.82 -14.97
C LEU A 304 -10.81 -10.79 -15.13
N PRO A 305 -9.57 -10.29 -14.94
CA PRO A 305 -8.39 -11.14 -14.98
C PRO A 305 -8.37 -12.13 -13.80
N PRO A 306 -7.48 -13.13 -13.81
CA PRO A 306 -7.27 -13.97 -12.63
C PRO A 306 -7.03 -13.18 -11.36
N CYS A 307 -7.67 -13.59 -10.25
CA CYS A 307 -7.63 -12.87 -8.97
C CYS A 307 -7.05 -13.71 -7.85
N TYR A 308 -6.28 -13.09 -6.96
CA TYR A 308 -5.86 -13.67 -5.70
C TYR A 308 -6.32 -12.79 -4.53
N ASN A 309 -6.99 -13.40 -3.55
CA ASN A 309 -7.45 -12.71 -2.36
C ASN A 309 -6.80 -13.29 -1.10
N SER A 310 -6.35 -12.46 -0.19
CA SER A 310 -5.90 -12.92 1.12
C SER A 310 -6.57 -12.14 2.24
N GLY A 311 -6.74 -12.79 3.39
CA GLY A 311 -7.33 -12.17 4.58
C GLY A 311 -7.00 -12.98 5.83
N GLY A 312 -7.18 -12.40 6.99
CA GLY A 312 -6.95 -13.05 8.28
C GLY A 312 -8.26 -13.40 8.98
N MET A 313 -8.26 -14.50 9.73
CA MET A 313 -9.46 -14.89 10.51
C MET A 313 -9.76 -13.93 11.66
N THR A 314 -8.79 -13.16 12.12
CA THR A 314 -8.95 -12.14 13.17
C THR A 314 -8.91 -10.72 12.62
N ASP A 315 -9.07 -10.57 11.30
CA ASP A 315 -9.18 -9.28 10.62
C ASP A 315 -10.55 -8.65 10.93
N PHE A 316 -10.61 -7.84 11.97
CA PHE A 316 -11.87 -7.21 12.41
C PHE A 316 -12.40 -6.12 11.47
N LEU A 317 -11.56 -5.61 10.55
CA LEU A 317 -11.95 -4.61 9.55
C LEU A 317 -12.56 -5.27 8.31
N CYS A 318 -11.99 -6.38 7.87
CA CYS A 318 -12.33 -7.06 6.62
C CYS A 318 -12.61 -8.56 6.83
N MET A 319 -13.21 -8.91 7.99
CA MET A 319 -13.48 -10.30 8.35
C MET A 319 -14.33 -11.02 7.30
N GLY A 320 -13.78 -12.11 6.74
CA GLY A 320 -14.45 -12.94 5.76
C GLY A 320 -14.50 -12.36 4.34
N GLU A 321 -14.00 -11.12 4.11
CA GLU A 321 -14.04 -10.49 2.77
C GLU A 321 -13.25 -11.28 1.74
N ALA A 322 -12.07 -11.82 2.06
CA ALA A 322 -11.26 -12.60 1.12
C ALA A 322 -12.04 -13.81 0.57
N LYS A 323 -12.70 -14.56 1.46
CA LYS A 323 -13.55 -15.70 1.02
C LYS A 323 -14.79 -15.24 0.26
N ARG A 324 -15.50 -14.24 0.77
CA ARG A 324 -16.71 -13.72 0.11
C ARG A 324 -16.40 -13.21 -1.30
N MET A 325 -15.32 -12.48 -1.47
CA MET A 325 -14.89 -11.99 -2.78
C MET A 325 -14.53 -13.16 -3.70
N SER A 326 -13.81 -14.15 -3.19
CA SER A 326 -13.48 -15.36 -3.95
C SER A 326 -14.74 -16.13 -4.40
N ASP A 327 -15.72 -16.32 -3.49
CA ASP A 327 -16.99 -16.96 -3.82
C ASP A 327 -17.77 -16.17 -4.91
N ALA A 328 -17.78 -14.85 -4.80
CA ALA A 328 -18.44 -13.96 -5.76
C ALA A 328 -17.75 -13.96 -7.13
N LEU A 329 -16.42 -13.95 -7.17
CA LEU A 329 -15.63 -14.07 -8.39
C LEU A 329 -15.86 -15.42 -9.07
N THR A 330 -15.91 -16.51 -8.31
CA THR A 330 -16.23 -17.85 -8.83
C THR A 330 -17.63 -17.87 -9.46
N LYS A 331 -18.61 -17.25 -8.79
CA LYS A 331 -19.99 -17.12 -9.34
C LYS A 331 -20.02 -16.27 -10.61
N ALA A 332 -19.15 -15.27 -10.73
CA ALA A 332 -19.00 -14.44 -11.92
C ALA A 332 -18.19 -15.13 -13.04
N GLY A 333 -17.67 -16.35 -12.83
CA GLY A 333 -16.87 -17.09 -13.82
C GLY A 333 -15.40 -16.69 -13.89
N VAL A 334 -14.89 -16.02 -12.87
CA VAL A 334 -13.49 -15.52 -12.81
C VAL A 334 -12.57 -16.57 -12.17
N LYS A 335 -11.44 -16.89 -12.82
CA LYS A 335 -10.37 -17.71 -12.22
C LYS A 335 -9.82 -17.01 -10.99
N ASN A 336 -9.94 -17.62 -9.83
CA ASN A 336 -9.46 -16.99 -8.59
C ASN A 336 -9.02 -18.01 -7.55
N GLU A 337 -8.16 -17.55 -6.64
CA GLU A 337 -7.71 -18.28 -5.47
C GLU A 337 -7.75 -17.35 -4.23
N TYR A 338 -7.81 -17.95 -3.05
CA TYR A 338 -7.71 -17.18 -1.82
C TYR A 338 -6.99 -17.93 -0.70
N THR A 339 -6.45 -17.14 0.23
CA THR A 339 -5.85 -17.63 1.47
C THR A 339 -6.43 -16.90 2.66
N VAL A 340 -6.80 -17.65 3.71
CA VAL A 340 -7.20 -17.09 5.00
C VAL A 340 -6.27 -17.59 6.07
N GLY A 341 -5.52 -16.69 6.68
CA GLY A 341 -4.66 -16.99 7.81
C GLY A 341 -5.48 -17.42 9.02
N LYS A 342 -5.05 -18.53 9.66
CA LYS A 342 -5.78 -19.18 10.75
C LYS A 342 -5.14 -18.96 12.14
N ASN A 343 -4.13 -18.11 12.24
CA ASN A 343 -3.47 -17.87 13.53
C ASN A 343 -4.24 -16.79 14.31
N LEU A 344 -4.79 -17.14 15.47
CA LEU A 344 -5.64 -16.28 16.31
C LEU A 344 -4.95 -14.99 16.77
N PHE A 345 -3.63 -14.98 16.87
CA PHE A 345 -2.88 -13.82 17.38
C PHE A 345 -2.11 -13.05 16.32
N ARG A 346 -1.99 -13.58 15.09
CA ARG A 346 -1.09 -13.05 14.06
C ARG A 346 -1.72 -12.99 12.66
N SER A 347 -2.98 -13.36 12.52
CA SER A 347 -3.71 -13.29 11.26
C SER A 347 -4.80 -12.21 11.32
N ASP A 348 -4.41 -11.01 11.73
CA ASP A 348 -5.22 -9.79 11.76
C ASP A 348 -5.16 -9.03 10.40
N HIS A 349 -5.56 -7.79 10.39
CA HIS A 349 -5.66 -6.99 9.17
C HIS A 349 -4.32 -6.86 8.43
N CYS A 350 -4.28 -7.23 7.14
CA CYS A 350 -3.11 -7.20 6.25
C CYS A 350 -1.87 -7.95 6.77
N TYR A 351 -2.07 -8.97 7.58
CA TYR A 351 -0.99 -9.70 8.27
C TYR A 351 0.08 -10.27 7.33
N VAL A 352 -0.27 -10.65 6.10
CA VAL A 352 0.69 -11.21 5.11
C VAL A 352 1.83 -10.25 4.74
N LEU A 353 1.67 -8.96 5.03
CA LEU A 353 2.69 -7.95 4.82
C LEU A 353 3.69 -7.85 6.00
N ARG A 354 3.51 -8.65 7.05
CA ARG A 354 4.33 -8.62 8.27
C ARG A 354 5.35 -9.72 8.28
N PHE A 355 6.37 -9.61 7.49
CA PHE A 355 7.43 -10.63 7.32
C PHE A 355 8.15 -11.08 8.59
N PRO A 356 8.26 -10.30 9.70
CA PRO A 356 8.82 -10.80 10.94
C PRO A 356 8.09 -12.02 11.53
N PHE A 357 6.80 -12.22 11.17
CA PHE A 357 5.98 -13.32 11.71
C PHE A 357 5.93 -14.53 10.76
N ALA A 358 6.24 -15.72 11.29
CA ALA A 358 6.27 -16.95 10.50
C ALA A 358 4.93 -17.28 9.79
N PRO A 359 3.74 -17.14 10.43
CA PRO A 359 2.47 -17.35 9.74
C PRO A 359 2.29 -16.40 8.56
N ALA A 360 2.67 -15.12 8.72
CA ALA A 360 2.60 -14.13 7.64
C ALA A 360 3.47 -14.52 6.45
N ARG A 361 4.72 -14.97 6.70
CA ARG A 361 5.61 -15.40 5.62
C ARG A 361 5.10 -16.61 4.86
N LYS A 362 4.52 -17.58 5.55
CA LYS A 362 3.92 -18.77 4.91
C LYS A 362 2.81 -18.38 3.94
N ASP A 363 1.91 -17.49 4.38
CA ASP A 363 0.76 -17.09 3.57
C ASP A 363 1.16 -16.04 2.50
N ALA A 364 2.18 -15.21 2.77
CA ALA A 364 2.80 -14.36 1.76
C ALA A 364 3.47 -15.19 0.67
N LEU A 365 4.14 -16.30 1.03
CA LEU A 365 4.71 -17.21 0.04
C LEU A 365 3.63 -17.83 -0.87
N ALA A 366 2.44 -18.11 -0.36
CA ALA A 366 1.33 -18.59 -1.18
C ALA A 366 0.90 -17.54 -2.22
N LEU A 367 0.88 -16.26 -1.84
CA LEU A 367 0.62 -15.12 -2.73
C LEU A 367 1.70 -15.03 -3.82
N TYR A 368 2.99 -15.03 -3.45
CA TYR A 368 4.08 -14.97 -4.43
C TYR A 368 4.13 -16.19 -5.34
N ASN A 369 3.77 -17.38 -4.83
CA ASN A 369 3.65 -18.59 -5.65
C ASN A 369 2.49 -18.51 -6.64
N TRP A 370 1.38 -17.88 -6.25
CA TRP A 370 0.27 -17.62 -7.18
C TRP A 370 0.73 -16.69 -8.31
N TYR A 371 1.41 -15.60 -7.98
CA TYR A 371 1.98 -14.69 -8.97
C TYR A 371 3.00 -15.39 -9.88
N PHE A 372 3.89 -16.18 -9.32
CA PHE A 372 4.84 -16.99 -10.10
C PHE A 372 4.14 -17.91 -11.12
N ARG A 373 3.05 -18.58 -10.70
CA ARG A 373 2.27 -19.45 -11.61
C ARG A 373 1.53 -18.65 -12.68
N LEU A 374 1.01 -17.48 -12.34
CA LEU A 374 0.38 -16.59 -13.31
C LEU A 374 1.39 -16.20 -14.39
N GLU A 375 2.59 -15.76 -14.00
CA GLU A 375 3.63 -15.38 -14.94
C GLU A 375 4.11 -16.55 -15.82
N LYS A 376 4.20 -17.73 -15.22
CA LYS A 376 4.53 -18.96 -15.97
C LYS A 376 3.44 -19.31 -17.01
N ASP A 377 2.17 -19.15 -16.66
CA ASP A 377 1.05 -19.34 -17.60
C ASP A 377 1.10 -18.31 -18.74
N LEU A 378 1.67 -17.12 -18.52
CA LEU A 378 1.92 -16.08 -19.50
C LEU A 378 3.26 -16.24 -20.27
N GLY A 379 4.00 -17.32 -20.01
CA GLY A 379 5.25 -17.65 -20.71
C GLY A 379 6.50 -16.99 -20.12
N VAL A 380 6.42 -16.41 -18.92
CA VAL A 380 7.55 -15.75 -18.23
C VAL A 380 8.21 -16.69 -17.23
N ASP A 381 9.51 -16.96 -17.40
CA ASP A 381 10.27 -17.77 -16.43
C ASP A 381 10.85 -16.92 -15.29
N MET A 382 10.24 -17.00 -14.14
CA MET A 382 10.68 -16.40 -12.88
C MET A 382 11.24 -17.42 -11.87
N SER A 383 11.52 -18.65 -12.26
CA SER A 383 11.83 -19.76 -11.35
C SER A 383 13.03 -19.46 -10.44
N LYS A 384 14.09 -18.86 -10.95
CA LYS A 384 15.26 -18.46 -10.16
C LYS A 384 14.94 -17.37 -9.13
N GLY A 385 14.17 -16.36 -9.54
CA GLY A 385 13.75 -15.26 -8.67
C GLY A 385 12.78 -15.74 -7.59
N PHE A 386 11.79 -16.55 -7.97
CA PHE A 386 10.86 -17.14 -7.01
C PHE A 386 11.60 -17.99 -5.95
N LYS A 387 12.57 -18.81 -6.36
CA LYS A 387 13.37 -19.61 -5.42
C LYS A 387 14.11 -18.76 -4.40
N ARG A 388 14.60 -17.59 -4.79
CA ARG A 388 15.24 -16.63 -3.87
C ARG A 388 14.25 -16.10 -2.82
N VAL A 389 13.06 -15.67 -3.26
CA VAL A 389 12.00 -15.20 -2.36
C VAL A 389 11.52 -16.32 -1.44
N GLU A 390 11.34 -17.53 -1.95
CA GLU A 390 11.03 -18.72 -1.16
C GLU A 390 12.09 -18.95 -0.05
N THR A 391 13.37 -18.93 -0.42
CA THR A 391 14.47 -19.08 0.52
C THR A 391 14.45 -18.00 1.59
N PHE A 392 14.25 -16.74 1.20
CA PHE A 392 14.10 -15.64 2.14
C PHE A 392 12.94 -15.85 3.12
N MET A 393 11.76 -16.20 2.61
CA MET A 393 10.58 -16.40 3.46
C MET A 393 10.74 -17.59 4.42
N MET A 394 11.34 -18.68 3.96
CA MET A 394 11.54 -19.89 4.75
C MET A 394 12.66 -19.73 5.78
N GLN A 395 13.75 -19.06 5.41
CA GLN A 395 14.96 -18.93 6.24
C GLN A 395 15.21 -17.47 6.70
N TYR A 396 14.15 -16.72 6.90
CA TYR A 396 14.11 -15.29 7.19
C TYR A 396 15.17 -14.80 8.19
N LYS A 397 15.32 -15.48 9.33
CA LYS A 397 16.28 -15.06 10.37
C LYS A 397 17.73 -15.22 9.92
N LYS A 398 18.05 -16.26 9.16
CA LYS A 398 19.39 -16.50 8.60
C LYS A 398 19.71 -15.52 7.47
N ALA A 399 18.72 -15.27 6.61
CA ALA A 399 18.84 -14.31 5.53
C ALA A 399 19.10 -12.88 6.04
N LEU A 400 18.39 -12.45 7.09
CA LEU A 400 18.62 -11.12 7.71
C LEU A 400 20.00 -10.97 8.36
N LYS A 401 20.64 -12.08 8.75
CA LYS A 401 21.99 -12.07 9.33
C LYS A 401 23.09 -12.20 8.28
N GLY A 402 22.73 -12.43 7.01
CA GLY A 402 23.68 -12.72 5.95
C GLY A 402 24.32 -14.12 6.06
N GLU A 403 23.68 -15.03 6.81
CA GLU A 403 24.18 -16.41 6.99
C GLU A 403 23.87 -17.29 5.78
N ILE A 404 23.01 -16.84 4.88
CA ILE A 404 22.66 -17.51 3.63
C ILE A 404 22.47 -16.46 2.51
N GLU A 405 22.81 -16.85 1.29
CA GLU A 405 22.53 -16.09 0.07
C GLU A 405 21.07 -16.33 -0.36
N CYS A 406 20.35 -15.25 -0.71
CA CYS A 406 18.98 -15.32 -1.23
C CYS A 406 18.93 -14.90 -2.70
#